data_3c9c81b926b50dc5bd8960d466c569cd
#
_entry.id   3c9c81b926b50dc5bd8960d466c569cd
#
_cell.length_a   1.000
_cell.length_b   1.000
_cell.length_c   1.000
_cell.angle_alpha   90.00
_cell.angle_beta   90.00
_cell.angle_gamma   90.00
#
_symmetry.space_group_name_H-M   'P 1'
#
loop_
_entity.id
_entity.type
_entity.pdbx_description
1 polymer ?
#
loop_
_entity_poly.entity_id
_entity_poly.type
_entity_poly.pdbx_seq_one_letter_code
_entity_poly.pdbx_strand_id
1 'polypeptide(L)'
;TGFDIIFFWVARMIMISQKFLNEVPFREVYIHGLVRDSEGQKMSKSKGNILDPIDIIDGISLDELILKRTSNLLSSKQTQKIVNSTKKDFPKGISPYGADAIRFTFCSLASGSRDINFDLNRVEGYRNFCNKLWNASRFIILQCKAKKVSKNKSNDEEDRWLLNEMNKTLKIYSDHIENYRFDLAVQSIYEFVWEIYCDWYIEFCKIRLQ
;
A
#
# COMPACT_ATOMS: atom_id res chain seq x y z
N THR A 1 15.05 -5.51 -5.44
CA THR A 1 15.07 -6.81 -6.13
C THR A 1 14.46 -7.92 -5.28
N GLY A 2 13.95 -8.99 -5.91
CA GLY A 2 13.66 -10.25 -5.23
C GLY A 2 14.95 -11.05 -4.99
N PHE A 3 14.96 -11.89 -3.95
CA PHE A 3 16.11 -12.73 -3.65
C PHE A 3 16.38 -13.80 -4.73
N ASP A 4 15.35 -14.20 -5.47
CA ASP A 4 15.40 -15.25 -6.49
C ASP A 4 16.11 -14.81 -7.78
N ILE A 5 16.27 -13.50 -8.01
CA ILE A 5 16.93 -12.95 -9.20
C ILE A 5 18.23 -12.22 -8.92
N ILE A 6 18.81 -12.33 -7.73
CA ILE A 6 20.08 -11.67 -7.37
C ILE A 6 21.18 -12.02 -8.38
N PHE A 7 21.38 -13.31 -8.70
CA PHE A 7 22.40 -13.75 -9.65
C PHE A 7 22.10 -13.33 -11.08
N PHE A 8 20.84 -13.45 -11.50
CA PHE A 8 20.46 -13.20 -12.89
C PHE A 8 20.24 -11.71 -13.20
N TRP A 9 20.09 -10.88 -12.18
CA TRP A 9 19.78 -9.48 -12.33
C TRP A 9 20.85 -8.59 -11.69
N VAL A 10 20.99 -8.62 -10.38
CA VAL A 10 21.90 -7.75 -9.64
C VAL A 10 23.36 -8.01 -9.99
N ALA A 11 23.81 -9.26 -9.95
CA ALA A 11 25.19 -9.61 -10.27
C ALA A 11 25.55 -9.27 -11.71
N ARG A 12 24.63 -9.45 -12.68
CA ARG A 12 24.84 -9.05 -14.07
C ARG A 12 24.98 -7.55 -14.24
N MET A 13 24.13 -6.76 -13.57
CA MET A 13 24.26 -5.30 -13.60
C MET A 13 25.62 -4.85 -13.08
N ILE A 14 26.08 -5.41 -11.96
CA ILE A 14 27.38 -5.09 -11.36
C ILE A 14 28.51 -5.45 -12.36
N MET A 15 28.52 -6.68 -12.89
CA MET A 15 29.57 -7.14 -13.81
C MET A 15 29.63 -6.31 -15.10
N ILE A 16 28.48 -5.99 -15.69
CA ILE A 16 28.41 -5.21 -16.93
C ILE A 16 28.86 -3.77 -16.70
N SER A 17 28.35 -3.10 -15.66
CA SER A 17 28.78 -1.75 -15.31
C SER A 17 30.27 -1.67 -15.02
N GLN A 18 30.80 -2.59 -14.23
CA GLN A 18 32.21 -2.63 -13.91
C GLN A 18 33.07 -2.87 -15.17
N LYS A 19 32.62 -3.73 -16.08
CA LYS A 19 33.35 -4.05 -17.31
C LYS A 19 33.40 -2.91 -18.31
N PHE A 20 32.29 -2.19 -18.49
CA PHE A 20 32.16 -1.19 -19.55
C PHE A 20 32.33 0.25 -19.06
N LEU A 21 31.97 0.57 -17.84
CA LEU A 21 31.99 1.90 -17.28
C LEU A 21 33.05 2.06 -16.17
N ASN A 22 33.61 0.96 -15.67
CA ASN A 22 34.49 0.92 -14.50
C ASN A 22 33.88 1.58 -13.25
N GLU A 23 32.56 1.47 -13.12
CA GLU A 23 31.78 2.06 -12.04
C GLU A 23 30.85 1.01 -11.41
N VAL A 24 30.58 1.17 -10.11
CA VAL A 24 29.58 0.38 -9.39
C VAL A 24 28.21 1.03 -9.63
N PRO A 25 27.22 0.31 -10.20
CA PRO A 25 25.94 0.89 -10.62
C PRO A 25 25.05 1.33 -9.43
N PHE A 26 25.25 0.77 -8.26
CA PHE A 26 24.53 1.09 -7.03
C PHE A 26 25.33 0.61 -5.81
N ARG A 27 25.16 1.29 -4.69
CA ARG A 27 25.88 0.96 -3.43
C ARG A 27 25.05 0.10 -2.49
N GLU A 28 23.75 0.12 -2.65
CA GLU A 28 22.79 -0.58 -1.79
C GLU A 28 21.85 -1.46 -2.61
N VAL A 29 21.48 -2.59 -2.08
CA VAL A 29 20.55 -3.54 -2.69
C VAL A 29 19.47 -3.88 -1.67
N TYR A 30 18.28 -3.31 -1.86
CA TYR A 30 17.12 -3.66 -1.06
C TYR A 30 16.48 -4.95 -1.61
N ILE A 31 16.40 -5.98 -0.76
CA ILE A 31 15.82 -7.28 -1.11
C ILE A 31 14.42 -7.33 -0.50
N HIS A 32 13.41 -7.27 -1.38
CA HIS A 32 12.00 -7.34 -0.97
C HIS A 32 11.47 -8.78 -0.95
N GLY A 33 10.41 -9.01 -0.18
CA GLY A 33 9.69 -10.27 -0.17
C GLY A 33 8.97 -10.56 -1.48
N LEU A 34 8.75 -11.84 -1.78
CA LEU A 34 7.94 -12.27 -2.92
C LEU A 34 6.46 -12.34 -2.51
N VAL A 35 5.60 -11.80 -3.37
CA VAL A 35 4.16 -11.82 -3.16
C VAL A 35 3.61 -13.22 -3.43
N ARG A 36 2.90 -13.77 -2.44
CA ARG A 36 2.20 -15.05 -2.50
C ARG A 36 0.70 -14.83 -2.34
N ASP A 37 -0.09 -15.83 -2.72
CA ASP A 37 -1.52 -15.81 -2.45
C ASP A 37 -1.87 -15.94 -0.95
N SER A 38 -3.14 -15.89 -0.60
CA SER A 38 -3.61 -16.00 0.78
C SER A 38 -3.26 -17.33 1.45
N GLU A 39 -3.00 -18.38 0.67
CA GLU A 39 -2.56 -19.69 1.14
C GLU A 39 -1.02 -19.83 1.21
N GLY A 40 -0.28 -18.75 0.92
CA GLY A 40 1.18 -18.74 0.91
C GLY A 40 1.81 -19.41 -0.32
N GLN A 41 1.02 -19.69 -1.38
CA GLN A 41 1.53 -20.32 -2.59
C GLN A 41 2.07 -19.27 -3.58
N LYS A 42 3.10 -19.67 -4.33
CA LYS A 42 3.62 -18.84 -5.42
C LYS A 42 2.53 -18.65 -6.48
N MET A 43 2.28 -17.39 -6.84
CA MET A 43 1.36 -17.05 -7.91
C MET A 43 1.90 -17.48 -9.28
N SER A 44 1.08 -18.14 -10.08
CA SER A 44 1.45 -18.52 -11.46
C SER A 44 0.19 -18.61 -12.35
N LYS A 45 0.37 -18.34 -13.65
CA LYS A 45 -0.70 -18.46 -14.64
C LYS A 45 -1.28 -19.88 -14.69
N SER A 46 -0.41 -20.90 -14.59
CA SER A 46 -0.81 -22.32 -14.62
C SER A 46 -1.64 -22.73 -13.40
N LYS A 47 -1.50 -22.06 -12.25
CA LYS A 47 -2.32 -22.30 -11.05
C LYS A 47 -3.60 -21.48 -11.03
N GLY A 48 -3.73 -20.47 -11.89
CA GLY A 48 -4.88 -19.56 -11.92
C GLY A 48 -5.08 -18.73 -10.66
N ASN A 49 -4.02 -18.57 -9.83
CA ASN A 49 -4.05 -17.81 -8.57
C ASN A 49 -3.43 -16.42 -8.67
N ILE A 50 -3.16 -15.93 -9.88
CA ILE A 50 -2.62 -14.59 -10.08
C ILE A 50 -3.72 -13.56 -9.80
N LEU A 51 -3.32 -12.53 -9.04
CA LEU A 51 -4.07 -11.29 -8.87
C LEU A 51 -3.31 -10.19 -9.61
N ASP A 52 -3.92 -9.62 -10.65
CA ASP A 52 -3.36 -8.51 -11.38
C ASP A 52 -3.57 -7.22 -10.56
N PRO A 53 -2.52 -6.43 -10.31
CA PRO A 53 -2.67 -5.16 -9.60
C PRO A 53 -3.70 -4.22 -10.24
N ILE A 54 -3.84 -4.21 -11.56
CA ILE A 54 -4.83 -3.39 -12.27
C ILE A 54 -6.26 -3.81 -11.89
N ASP A 55 -6.52 -5.13 -11.79
CA ASP A 55 -7.84 -5.62 -11.39
C ASP A 55 -8.19 -5.24 -9.94
N ILE A 56 -7.18 -5.03 -9.09
CA ILE A 56 -7.38 -4.57 -7.71
C ILE A 56 -7.60 -3.04 -7.68
N ILE A 57 -6.90 -2.30 -8.54
CA ILE A 57 -7.02 -0.84 -8.62
C ILE A 57 -8.38 -0.44 -9.17
N ASP A 58 -8.74 -0.99 -10.32
CA ASP A 58 -9.91 -0.57 -11.12
C ASP A 58 -11.16 -1.40 -10.83
N GLY A 59 -10.97 -2.56 -10.17
CA GLY A 59 -12.00 -3.56 -9.99
C GLY A 59 -12.18 -4.46 -11.23
N ILE A 60 -12.76 -5.65 -11.02
CA ILE A 60 -13.07 -6.58 -12.10
C ILE A 60 -14.30 -7.41 -11.72
N SER A 61 -15.19 -7.65 -12.68
CA SER A 61 -16.35 -8.52 -12.49
C SER A 61 -15.94 -9.99 -12.31
N LEU A 62 -16.81 -10.79 -11.69
CA LEU A 62 -16.54 -12.22 -11.50
C LEU A 62 -16.31 -12.95 -12.83
N ASP A 63 -17.12 -12.66 -13.83
CA ASP A 63 -17.05 -13.35 -15.13
C ASP A 63 -15.76 -13.03 -15.88
N GLU A 64 -15.34 -11.77 -15.89
CA GLU A 64 -14.08 -11.34 -16.47
C GLU A 64 -12.88 -11.92 -15.71
N LEU A 65 -12.94 -11.97 -14.37
CA LEU A 65 -11.89 -12.57 -13.54
C LEU A 65 -11.74 -14.07 -13.83
N ILE A 66 -12.85 -14.79 -13.96
CA ILE A 66 -12.85 -16.21 -14.35
C ILE A 66 -12.22 -16.37 -15.73
N LEU A 67 -12.65 -15.59 -16.72
CA LEU A 67 -12.10 -15.62 -18.06
C LEU A 67 -10.58 -15.39 -18.05
N LYS A 68 -10.11 -14.35 -17.35
CA LYS A 68 -8.70 -14.00 -17.23
C LYS A 68 -7.86 -15.10 -16.59
N ARG A 69 -8.37 -15.75 -15.55
CA ARG A 69 -7.68 -16.84 -14.83
C ARG A 69 -7.66 -18.16 -15.58
N THR A 70 -8.61 -18.38 -16.52
CA THR A 70 -8.76 -19.64 -17.24
C THR A 70 -8.27 -19.60 -18.69
N SER A 71 -8.00 -18.42 -19.26
CA SER A 71 -7.69 -18.21 -20.67
C SER A 71 -6.48 -19.00 -21.22
N ASN A 72 -5.56 -19.43 -20.35
CA ASN A 72 -4.33 -20.12 -20.79
C ASN A 72 -4.26 -21.60 -20.31
N LEU A 73 -5.41 -22.19 -19.96
CA LEU A 73 -5.43 -23.55 -19.42
C LEU A 73 -5.86 -24.55 -20.50
N LEU A 74 -5.09 -25.63 -20.64
CA LEU A 74 -5.35 -26.71 -21.59
C LEU A 74 -6.23 -27.84 -21.01
N SER A 75 -6.33 -27.94 -19.68
CA SER A 75 -7.03 -29.04 -19.00
C SER A 75 -8.41 -28.60 -18.48
N SER A 76 -9.48 -29.25 -18.96
CA SER A 76 -10.86 -29.00 -18.52
C SER A 76 -11.08 -29.22 -17.01
N LYS A 77 -10.43 -30.24 -16.41
CA LYS A 77 -10.47 -30.49 -14.95
C LYS A 77 -9.85 -29.35 -14.14
N GLN A 78 -8.74 -28.81 -14.61
CA GLN A 78 -8.05 -27.70 -13.94
C GLN A 78 -8.84 -26.41 -14.07
N THR A 79 -9.42 -26.16 -15.24
CA THR A 79 -10.33 -25.02 -15.49
C THR A 79 -11.49 -25.03 -14.50
N GLN A 80 -12.21 -26.15 -14.37
CA GLN A 80 -13.34 -26.27 -13.45
C GLN A 80 -12.94 -26.03 -11.98
N LYS A 81 -11.78 -26.52 -11.56
CA LYS A 81 -11.24 -26.27 -10.20
C LYS A 81 -11.00 -24.79 -9.96
N ILE A 82 -10.38 -24.09 -10.92
CA ILE A 82 -10.09 -22.66 -10.82
C ILE A 82 -11.37 -21.83 -10.82
N VAL A 83 -12.36 -22.17 -11.68
CA VAL A 83 -13.67 -21.51 -11.68
C VAL A 83 -14.35 -21.62 -10.31
N ASN A 84 -14.36 -22.80 -9.73
CA ASN A 84 -15.00 -23.02 -8.41
C ASN A 84 -14.28 -22.28 -7.29
N SER A 85 -12.93 -22.28 -7.28
CA SER A 85 -12.14 -21.51 -6.31
C SER A 85 -12.39 -20.01 -6.49
N THR A 86 -12.36 -19.50 -7.72
CA THR A 86 -12.60 -18.08 -8.00
C THR A 86 -13.98 -17.62 -7.55
N LYS A 87 -15.03 -18.42 -7.79
CA LYS A 87 -16.39 -18.14 -7.32
C LYS A 87 -16.51 -18.13 -5.80
N LYS A 88 -15.77 -19.01 -5.14
CA LYS A 88 -15.73 -19.08 -3.67
C LYS A 88 -15.01 -17.87 -3.07
N ASP A 89 -13.84 -17.55 -3.60
CA ASP A 89 -12.95 -16.52 -3.04
C ASP A 89 -13.40 -15.09 -3.43
N PHE A 90 -14.02 -14.94 -4.60
CA PHE A 90 -14.46 -13.66 -5.17
C PHE A 90 -15.89 -13.72 -5.70
N PRO A 91 -16.91 -13.95 -4.86
CA PRO A 91 -18.28 -14.21 -5.30
C PRO A 91 -18.91 -13.03 -6.07
N LYS A 92 -18.39 -11.83 -5.92
CA LYS A 92 -18.83 -10.60 -6.62
C LYS A 92 -17.75 -9.99 -7.51
N GLY A 93 -16.66 -10.73 -7.79
CA GLY A 93 -15.46 -10.17 -8.39
C GLY A 93 -14.62 -9.39 -7.38
N ILE A 94 -13.80 -8.46 -7.85
CA ILE A 94 -12.95 -7.59 -7.03
C ILE A 94 -13.45 -6.16 -7.16
N SER A 95 -13.78 -5.53 -6.04
CA SER A 95 -14.16 -4.11 -6.01
C SER A 95 -12.96 -3.21 -6.30
N PRO A 96 -13.14 -2.01 -6.87
CA PRO A 96 -12.06 -1.06 -7.07
C PRO A 96 -11.55 -0.53 -5.72
N TYR A 97 -10.25 -0.68 -5.47
CA TYR A 97 -9.62 -0.19 -4.24
C TYR A 97 -8.79 1.07 -4.45
N GLY A 98 -8.37 1.34 -5.69
CA GLY A 98 -7.50 2.46 -6.04
C GLY A 98 -6.00 2.17 -5.82
N ALA A 99 -5.16 2.93 -6.53
CA ALA A 99 -3.71 2.73 -6.52
C ALA A 99 -3.06 3.00 -5.15
N ASP A 100 -3.55 4.00 -4.42
CA ASP A 100 -2.96 4.38 -3.13
C ASP A 100 -3.15 3.31 -2.07
N ALA A 101 -4.34 2.67 -2.04
CA ALA A 101 -4.61 1.57 -1.10
C ALA A 101 -3.68 0.38 -1.32
N ILE A 102 -3.46 -0.03 -2.58
CA ILE A 102 -2.57 -1.15 -2.89
C ILE A 102 -1.11 -0.81 -2.59
N ARG A 103 -0.65 0.40 -2.92
CA ARG A 103 0.71 0.86 -2.61
C ARG A 103 0.96 0.91 -1.11
N PHE A 104 0.03 1.47 -0.35
CA PHE A 104 0.12 1.51 1.12
C PHE A 104 0.16 0.10 1.72
N THR A 105 -0.65 -0.82 1.17
CA THR A 105 -0.64 -2.23 1.58
C THR A 105 0.73 -2.86 1.37
N PHE A 106 1.35 -2.69 0.19
CA PHE A 106 2.68 -3.24 -0.05
C PHE A 106 3.75 -2.64 0.86
N CYS A 107 3.72 -1.33 1.11
CA CYS A 107 4.63 -0.72 2.09
C CYS A 107 4.43 -1.32 3.48
N SER A 108 3.19 -1.53 3.93
CA SER A 108 2.90 -2.11 5.25
C SER A 108 3.35 -3.57 5.39
N LEU A 109 3.48 -4.28 4.28
CA LEU A 109 3.93 -5.68 4.23
C LEU A 109 5.45 -5.80 4.01
N ALA A 110 6.16 -4.70 3.76
CA ALA A 110 7.59 -4.67 3.50
C ALA A 110 8.41 -4.73 4.80
N SER A 111 8.18 -5.76 5.61
CA SER A 111 8.82 -5.98 6.92
C SER A 111 10.18 -6.69 6.85
N GLY A 112 10.78 -6.82 5.65
CA GLY A 112 12.02 -7.58 5.44
C GLY A 112 11.82 -9.10 5.43
N SER A 113 10.59 -9.60 5.43
CA SER A 113 10.28 -11.02 5.30
C SER A 113 10.55 -11.53 3.89
N ARG A 114 10.91 -12.82 3.77
CA ARG A 114 11.18 -13.47 2.48
C ARG A 114 9.95 -13.57 1.58
N ASP A 115 8.79 -13.78 2.18
CA ASP A 115 7.51 -13.96 1.51
C ASP A 115 6.47 -13.01 2.07
N ILE A 116 5.61 -12.49 1.20
CA ILE A 116 4.52 -11.57 1.53
C ILE A 116 3.21 -12.28 1.18
N ASN A 117 2.45 -12.66 2.19
CA ASN A 117 1.11 -13.20 1.97
C ASN A 117 0.14 -12.03 1.73
N PHE A 118 -0.35 -11.94 0.49
CA PHE A 118 -1.22 -10.85 0.07
C PHE A 118 -2.67 -11.17 0.42
N ASP A 119 -3.32 -10.22 1.11
CA ASP A 119 -4.73 -10.32 1.53
C ASP A 119 -5.49 -9.04 1.12
N LEU A 120 -6.58 -9.22 0.37
CA LEU A 120 -7.44 -8.12 -0.08
C LEU A 120 -8.15 -7.40 1.08
N ASN A 121 -8.40 -8.06 2.20
CA ASN A 121 -8.98 -7.40 3.37
C ASN A 121 -8.07 -6.28 3.91
N ARG A 122 -6.76 -6.44 3.81
CA ARG A 122 -5.80 -5.38 4.15
C ARG A 122 -5.89 -4.20 3.18
N VAL A 123 -6.04 -4.48 1.89
CA VAL A 123 -6.22 -3.43 0.86
C VAL A 123 -7.49 -2.62 1.14
N GLU A 124 -8.58 -3.29 1.54
CA GLU A 124 -9.81 -2.62 1.94
C GLU A 124 -9.62 -1.73 3.17
N GLY A 125 -8.91 -2.20 4.18
CA GLY A 125 -8.56 -1.40 5.36
C GLY A 125 -7.81 -0.12 4.99
N TYR A 126 -6.81 -0.21 4.12
CA TYR A 126 -6.05 0.96 3.68
C TYR A 126 -6.81 1.86 2.69
N ARG A 127 -7.75 1.31 1.90
CA ARG A 127 -8.70 2.15 1.15
C ARG A 127 -9.53 3.01 2.09
N ASN A 128 -10.02 2.43 3.18
CA ASN A 128 -10.79 3.17 4.18
C ASN A 128 -9.93 4.25 4.87
N PHE A 129 -8.65 3.99 5.11
CA PHE A 129 -7.69 4.99 5.58
C PHE A 129 -7.53 6.14 4.57
N CYS A 130 -7.31 5.86 3.30
CA CYS A 130 -7.22 6.87 2.26
C CYS A 130 -8.49 7.72 2.18
N ASN A 131 -9.67 7.08 2.28
CA ASN A 131 -10.95 7.79 2.32
C ASN A 131 -11.10 8.67 3.56
N LYS A 132 -10.64 8.21 4.74
CA LYS A 132 -10.66 9.02 5.97
C LYS A 132 -9.80 10.26 5.81
N LEU A 133 -8.59 10.12 5.27
CA LEU A 133 -7.69 11.25 4.98
C LEU A 133 -8.30 12.23 3.98
N TRP A 134 -8.90 11.71 2.90
CA TRP A 134 -9.59 12.53 1.91
C TRP A 134 -10.76 13.32 2.53
N ASN A 135 -11.59 12.67 3.33
CA ASN A 135 -12.73 13.31 3.98
C ASN A 135 -12.29 14.36 5.00
N ALA A 136 -11.24 14.11 5.77
CA ALA A 136 -10.62 15.07 6.67
C ALA A 136 -10.12 16.31 5.91
N SER A 137 -9.40 16.11 4.81
CA SER A 137 -8.91 17.20 3.95
C SER A 137 -10.06 18.00 3.33
N ARG A 138 -11.09 17.33 2.85
CA ARG A 138 -12.29 17.96 2.31
C ARG A 138 -13.02 18.81 3.36
N PHE A 139 -13.14 18.30 4.59
CA PHE A 139 -13.73 19.06 5.69
C PHE A 139 -12.98 20.36 5.93
N ILE A 140 -11.66 20.33 6.03
CA ILE A 140 -10.83 21.53 6.23
C ILE A 140 -11.01 22.54 5.09
N ILE A 141 -10.92 22.07 3.83
CA ILE A 141 -11.07 22.94 2.66
C ILE A 141 -12.44 23.65 2.68
N LEU A 142 -13.50 22.95 3.03
CA LEU A 142 -14.84 23.53 3.12
C LEU A 142 -14.92 24.58 4.23
N GLN A 143 -14.32 24.32 5.39
CA GLN A 143 -14.29 25.29 6.50
C GLN A 143 -13.44 26.53 6.15
N CYS A 144 -12.29 26.35 5.51
CA CYS A 144 -11.45 27.46 5.06
C CYS A 144 -12.12 28.34 3.99
N LYS A 145 -12.99 27.78 3.15
CA LYS A 145 -13.79 28.57 2.19
C LYS A 145 -14.90 29.35 2.85
N ALA A 146 -15.47 28.84 3.92
CA ALA A 146 -16.57 29.47 4.64
C ALA A 146 -16.11 30.60 5.58
N LYS A 147 -14.88 30.57 6.05
CA LYS A 147 -14.33 31.56 7.03
C LYS A 147 -13.04 32.18 6.47
N LYS A 148 -12.82 33.49 6.81
CA LYS A 148 -11.53 34.13 6.49
C LYS A 148 -10.42 33.49 7.31
N VAL A 149 -9.47 32.90 6.63
CA VAL A 149 -8.29 32.29 7.27
C VAL A 149 -7.35 33.42 7.73
N SER A 150 -7.06 33.47 9.03
CA SER A 150 -6.03 34.34 9.57
C SER A 150 -4.64 33.84 9.18
N LYS A 151 -3.73 34.78 8.83
CA LYS A 151 -2.31 34.46 8.60
C LYS A 151 -1.51 34.34 9.91
N ASN A 152 -2.11 34.67 11.03
CA ASN A 152 -1.43 34.60 12.34
C ASN A 152 -1.35 33.16 12.79
N LYS A 153 -0.17 32.77 13.35
CA LYS A 153 -0.02 31.46 14.00
C LYS A 153 -0.98 31.41 15.19
N SER A 154 -1.74 30.33 15.28
CA SER A 154 -2.51 30.05 16.47
C SER A 154 -1.58 29.78 17.67
N ASN A 155 -1.94 30.31 18.82
CA ASN A 155 -1.27 30.05 20.10
C ASN A 155 -2.05 29.05 20.96
N ASP A 156 -3.08 28.43 20.41
CA ASP A 156 -3.93 27.49 21.12
C ASP A 156 -3.13 26.23 21.50
N GLU A 157 -3.44 25.65 22.64
CA GLU A 157 -2.69 24.51 23.18
C GLU A 157 -2.82 23.27 22.29
N GLU A 158 -4.00 23.05 21.72
CA GLU A 158 -4.29 21.93 20.82
C GLU A 158 -3.47 22.03 19.54
N ASP A 159 -3.30 23.23 18.99
CA ASP A 159 -2.51 23.46 17.78
C ASP A 159 -1.01 23.18 18.04
N ARG A 160 -0.50 23.63 19.21
CA ARG A 160 0.88 23.34 19.64
C ARG A 160 1.10 21.86 19.89
N TRP A 161 0.12 21.21 20.51
CA TRP A 161 0.15 19.75 20.73
C TRP A 161 0.22 19.00 19.40
N LEU A 162 -0.68 19.30 18.45
CA LEU A 162 -0.66 18.66 17.14
C LEU A 162 0.68 18.83 16.42
N LEU A 163 1.20 20.07 16.38
CA LEU A 163 2.48 20.35 15.73
C LEU A 163 3.64 19.57 16.37
N ASN A 164 3.62 19.40 17.69
CA ASN A 164 4.60 18.61 18.40
C ASN A 164 4.50 17.12 18.03
N GLU A 165 3.30 16.54 18.03
CA GLU A 165 3.07 15.15 17.63
C GLU A 165 3.43 14.93 16.15
N MET A 166 3.09 15.86 15.26
CA MET A 166 3.49 15.82 13.86
C MET A 166 5.02 15.81 13.69
N ASN A 167 5.74 16.67 14.42
CA ASN A 167 7.20 16.72 14.35
C ASN A 167 7.85 15.42 14.87
N LYS A 168 7.32 14.84 15.93
CA LYS A 168 7.77 13.51 16.43
C LYS A 168 7.55 12.44 15.36
N THR A 169 6.33 12.40 14.79
CA THR A 169 5.98 11.43 13.76
C THR A 169 6.86 11.58 12.52
N LEU A 170 7.10 12.80 12.05
CA LEU A 170 7.98 13.06 10.90
C LEU A 170 9.41 12.56 11.14
N LYS A 171 9.94 12.75 12.35
CA LYS A 171 11.26 12.22 12.69
C LYS A 171 11.29 10.70 12.64
N ILE A 172 10.34 10.04 13.30
CA ILE A 172 10.19 8.57 13.30
C ILE A 172 10.03 8.04 11.87
N TYR A 173 9.16 8.69 11.08
CA TYR A 173 8.94 8.35 9.68
C TYR A 173 10.22 8.43 8.85
N SER A 174 10.98 9.53 8.99
CA SER A 174 12.24 9.73 8.26
C SER A 174 13.28 8.67 8.64
N ASP A 175 13.43 8.40 9.93
CA ASP A 175 14.35 7.37 10.43
C ASP A 175 13.99 5.98 9.85
N HIS A 176 12.70 5.66 9.76
CA HIS A 176 12.25 4.39 9.18
C HIS A 176 12.46 4.31 7.67
N ILE A 177 12.24 5.40 6.92
CA ILE A 177 12.52 5.45 5.48
C ILE A 177 14.02 5.27 5.21
N GLU A 178 14.89 5.95 5.96
CA GLU A 178 16.34 5.84 5.81
C GLU A 178 16.85 4.43 6.12
N ASN A 179 16.17 3.71 7.00
CA ASN A 179 16.51 2.33 7.37
C ASN A 179 15.72 1.27 6.58
N TYR A 180 15.05 1.65 5.48
CA TYR A 180 14.23 0.76 4.65
C TYR A 180 13.14 -0.02 5.41
N ARG A 181 12.68 0.50 6.56
CA ARG A 181 11.57 -0.05 7.33
C ARG A 181 10.26 0.60 6.89
N PHE A 182 9.87 0.32 5.64
CA PHE A 182 8.64 0.88 5.06
C PHE A 182 7.38 0.49 5.84
N ASP A 183 7.36 -0.70 6.43
CA ASP A 183 6.31 -1.18 7.32
C ASP A 183 6.08 -0.24 8.52
N LEU A 184 7.16 0.13 9.21
CA LEU A 184 7.09 1.03 10.37
C LEU A 184 6.85 2.49 9.95
N ALA A 185 7.36 2.90 8.79
CA ALA A 185 7.12 4.24 8.26
C ALA A 185 5.62 4.46 7.99
N VAL A 186 4.95 3.53 7.28
CA VAL A 186 3.52 3.67 7.02
C VAL A 186 2.67 3.50 8.28
N GLN A 187 3.11 2.69 9.23
CA GLN A 187 2.43 2.54 10.52
C GLN A 187 2.44 3.86 11.30
N SER A 188 3.59 4.55 11.39
CA SER A 188 3.68 5.83 12.10
C SER A 188 2.76 6.91 11.51
N ILE A 189 2.66 6.97 10.16
CA ILE A 189 1.73 7.88 9.48
C ILE A 189 0.27 7.48 9.69
N TYR A 190 -0.02 6.18 9.65
CA TYR A 190 -1.37 5.67 9.90
C TYR A 190 -1.87 6.06 11.29
N GLU A 191 -1.09 5.80 12.33
CA GLU A 191 -1.41 6.13 13.73
C GLU A 191 -1.60 7.64 13.92
N PHE A 192 -0.67 8.45 13.39
CA PHE A 192 -0.79 9.90 13.49
C PHE A 192 -2.06 10.42 12.81
N VAL A 193 -2.33 10.02 11.56
CA VAL A 193 -3.48 10.52 10.81
C VAL A 193 -4.79 10.01 11.39
N TRP A 194 -4.85 8.73 11.72
CA TRP A 194 -6.11 8.14 12.19
C TRP A 194 -6.44 8.57 13.61
N GLU A 195 -5.52 8.32 14.53
CA GLU A 195 -5.77 8.47 15.96
C GLU A 195 -5.60 9.91 16.44
N ILE A 196 -4.46 10.54 16.11
CA ILE A 196 -4.14 11.88 16.64
C ILE A 196 -4.88 12.96 15.86
N TYR A 197 -4.74 12.96 14.53
CA TYR A 197 -5.27 14.04 13.71
C TYR A 197 -6.77 13.94 13.53
N CYS A 198 -7.29 12.78 13.09
CA CYS A 198 -8.71 12.64 12.79
C CYS A 198 -9.58 12.46 14.04
N ASP A 199 -9.17 11.60 14.98
CA ASP A 199 -10.02 11.24 16.12
C ASP A 199 -9.97 12.29 17.24
N TRP A 200 -8.87 13.06 17.35
CA TRP A 200 -8.75 14.09 18.37
C TRP A 200 -8.74 15.51 17.80
N TYR A 201 -7.73 15.86 17.02
CA TYR A 201 -7.55 17.25 16.64
C TYR A 201 -8.70 17.83 15.80
N ILE A 202 -9.22 17.08 14.83
CA ILE A 202 -10.38 17.51 14.04
C ILE A 202 -11.61 17.71 14.93
N GLU A 203 -11.82 16.85 15.94
CA GLU A 203 -12.95 17.00 16.87
C GLU A 203 -12.80 18.26 17.73
N PHE A 204 -11.59 18.57 18.22
CA PHE A 204 -11.35 19.85 18.90
C PHE A 204 -11.61 21.04 17.97
N CYS A 205 -11.16 20.96 16.72
CA CYS A 205 -11.43 22.01 15.73
C CYS A 205 -12.92 22.24 15.48
N LYS A 206 -13.75 21.19 15.48
CA LYS A 206 -15.21 21.34 15.29
C LYS A 206 -15.86 22.20 16.37
N ILE A 207 -15.45 22.05 17.63
CA ILE A 207 -15.94 22.87 18.74
C ILE A 207 -15.58 24.35 18.52
N ARG A 208 -14.37 24.63 18.04
CA ARG A 208 -13.89 26.01 17.77
C ARG A 208 -14.50 26.62 16.51
N LEU A 209 -15.01 25.81 15.61
CA LEU A 209 -15.59 26.25 14.33
C LEU A 209 -17.10 26.52 14.43
N GLN A 210 -17.77 26.09 15.50
CA GLN A 210 -19.14 26.44 15.81
C GLN A 210 -19.24 27.92 16.28
#